data_9fc245a12aed6acf15333a36293d9cdb
#
_entry.id   9fc245a12aed6acf15333a36293d9cdb
#
_cell.length_a   1.000
_cell.length_b   1.000
_cell.length_c   1.000
_cell.angle_alpha   90.00
_cell.angle_beta   90.00
_cell.angle_gamma   90.00
#
_symmetry.space_group_name_H-M   'P 1'
#
loop_
_entity.id
_entity.type
_entity.pdbx_description
1 polymer ?
#
loop_
_entity_poly.entity_id
_entity_poly.type
_entity_poly.pdbx_seq_one_letter_code
_entity_poly.pdbx_strand_id
1 'polypeptide(L)'
;MTGERSERARRSAPAHRPREGARTASSRGGTVNADTWSELEQIAARYPQARSGLLPMLHLVQSAEGRITPEGIEACAEILGISAAEVSGVATFYTMYKRRPVGDYHVGVCTNTLCAVMGGDAIFERLKDHLDVGNDETTEDGSITLEHVE
;
A
#
# COMPACT_ATOMS: atom_id res chain seq x y z
N MET A 1 -3.32 -31.26 37.18
CA MET A 1 -2.14 -30.41 36.84
C MET A 1 -2.32 -29.88 35.43
N THR A 2 -3.26 -29.00 35.26
CA THR A 2 -3.64 -28.36 33.96
C THR A 2 -4.07 -26.94 34.28
N GLY A 3 -3.16 -25.98 34.28
CA GLY A 3 -3.52 -24.61 34.61
C GLY A 3 -2.48 -23.51 34.35
N GLU A 4 -1.27 -23.86 33.91
CA GLU A 4 -0.19 -22.87 33.88
C GLU A 4 0.34 -22.50 32.48
N ARG A 5 -0.32 -22.87 31.39
CA ARG A 5 0.12 -22.53 30.03
C ARG A 5 -0.59 -21.34 29.39
N SER A 6 -1.63 -20.79 30.03
CA SER A 6 -2.44 -19.70 29.44
C SER A 6 -1.98 -18.27 29.79
N GLU A 7 -1.08 -18.10 30.76
CA GLU A 7 -0.78 -16.78 31.32
C GLU A 7 0.51 -16.13 30.80
N ARG A 8 1.28 -16.83 29.97
CA ARG A 8 2.54 -16.28 29.40
C ARG A 8 2.39 -15.53 28.09
N ALA A 9 1.20 -15.49 27.48
CA ALA A 9 0.97 -14.85 26.19
C ALA A 9 0.57 -13.37 26.28
N ARG A 10 0.39 -12.82 27.48
CA ARG A 10 0.09 -11.38 27.66
C ARG A 10 1.33 -10.60 28.08
N ARG A 11 2.43 -10.76 27.37
CA ARG A 11 3.49 -9.77 27.43
C ARG A 11 3.08 -8.65 26.49
N SER A 12 2.74 -7.51 27.11
CA SER A 12 2.48 -6.22 26.49
C SER A 12 3.45 -5.97 25.35
N ALA A 13 2.93 -5.94 24.13
CA ALA A 13 3.64 -5.35 23.00
C ALA A 13 4.04 -3.91 23.41
N PRO A 14 5.25 -3.46 23.08
CA PRO A 14 5.63 -2.07 23.35
C PRO A 14 4.64 -1.17 22.61
N ALA A 15 4.06 -0.22 23.33
CA ALA A 15 3.17 0.77 22.76
C ALA A 15 3.84 1.41 21.55
N HIS A 16 3.30 1.15 20.37
CA HIS A 16 3.72 1.78 19.12
C HIS A 16 3.51 3.29 19.29
N ARG A 17 4.60 4.04 19.39
CA ARG A 17 4.53 5.50 19.26
C ARG A 17 4.12 5.80 17.82
N PRO A 18 2.98 6.46 17.58
CA PRO A 18 2.67 6.98 16.26
C PRO A 18 3.87 7.86 15.84
N ARG A 19 4.39 7.65 14.64
CA ARG A 19 5.34 8.60 14.06
C ARG A 19 4.61 9.93 13.97
N GLU A 20 5.04 10.94 14.72
CA GLU A 20 4.62 12.33 14.55
C GLU A 20 4.90 12.70 13.10
N GLY A 21 3.85 12.81 12.34
CA GLY A 21 3.86 12.95 10.89
C GLY A 21 2.70 12.19 10.22
N ALA A 22 1.76 11.63 11.00
CA ALA A 22 0.49 11.15 10.47
C ALA A 22 -0.18 12.32 9.74
N ARG A 23 -0.01 12.32 8.43
CA ARG A 23 -0.64 13.29 7.54
C ARG A 23 -2.13 13.17 7.72
N THR A 24 -2.73 14.23 8.23
CA THR A 24 -4.18 14.36 8.29
C THR A 24 -4.72 14.04 6.90
N ALA A 25 -5.46 12.94 6.80
CA ALA A 25 -6.19 12.59 5.60
C ALA A 25 -7.13 13.77 5.28
N SER A 26 -6.70 14.64 4.37
CA SER A 26 -7.55 15.67 3.80
C SER A 26 -8.52 15.00 2.85
N SER A 27 -9.68 14.62 3.39
CA SER A 27 -10.84 14.26 2.59
C SER A 27 -11.40 15.53 1.93
N ARG A 28 -10.89 15.88 0.77
CA ARG A 28 -11.61 16.76 -0.16
C ARG A 28 -11.12 16.45 -1.56
N GLY A 29 -12.04 16.16 -2.48
CA GLY A 29 -11.79 16.08 -3.91
C GLY A 29 -11.01 17.31 -4.35
N GLY A 30 -9.77 17.15 -4.65
CA GLY A 30 -8.84 18.22 -4.97
C GLY A 30 -7.70 17.66 -5.80
N THR A 31 -7.38 18.39 -6.86
CA THR A 31 -6.14 18.30 -7.61
C THR A 31 -4.95 17.95 -6.71
N VAL A 32 -4.06 17.10 -7.21
CA VAL A 32 -2.74 16.85 -6.63
C VAL A 32 -2.13 18.19 -6.17
N ASN A 33 -1.59 18.25 -4.96
CA ASN A 33 -1.07 19.50 -4.43
C ASN A 33 0.10 20.04 -5.29
N ALA A 34 0.34 21.34 -5.25
CA ALA A 34 1.33 22.00 -6.12
C ALA A 34 2.76 21.47 -5.90
N ASP A 35 3.11 21.08 -4.68
CA ASP A 35 4.44 20.54 -4.36
C ASP A 35 4.61 19.16 -5.01
N THR A 36 3.62 18.29 -4.86
CA THR A 36 3.62 16.95 -5.49
C THR A 36 3.65 17.08 -7.03
N TRP A 37 2.91 18.05 -7.59
CA TRP A 37 2.95 18.30 -9.03
C TRP A 37 4.35 18.67 -9.51
N SER A 38 5.01 19.61 -8.84
CA SER A 38 6.38 20.01 -9.17
C SER A 38 7.38 18.84 -9.05
N GLU A 39 7.22 17.98 -8.04
CA GLU A 39 8.05 16.79 -7.89
C GLU A 39 7.81 15.76 -9.01
N LEU A 40 6.57 15.60 -9.47
CA LEU A 40 6.23 14.73 -10.61
C LEU A 40 6.91 15.23 -11.90
N GLU A 41 6.88 16.53 -12.19
CA GLU A 41 7.58 17.12 -13.33
C GLU A 41 9.10 16.90 -13.24
N GLN A 42 9.69 17.07 -12.05
CA GLN A 42 11.12 16.81 -11.83
C GLN A 42 11.49 15.34 -12.06
N ILE A 43 10.62 14.40 -11.68
CA ILE A 43 10.84 12.97 -11.94
C ILE A 43 10.81 12.72 -13.45
N ALA A 44 9.79 13.21 -14.15
CA ALA A 44 9.67 13.04 -15.60
C ALA A 44 10.91 13.58 -16.34
N ALA A 45 11.42 14.74 -15.91
CA ALA A 45 12.61 15.38 -16.50
C ALA A 45 13.93 14.60 -16.31
N ARG A 46 14.00 13.63 -15.39
CA ARG A 46 15.21 12.82 -15.18
C ARG A 46 15.43 11.76 -16.26
N TYR A 47 14.41 11.45 -17.04
CA TYR A 47 14.45 10.37 -18.03
C TYR A 47 14.55 10.94 -19.46
N PRO A 48 15.39 10.34 -20.32
CA PRO A 48 15.45 10.73 -21.73
C PRO A 48 14.11 10.65 -22.45
N GLN A 49 13.28 9.71 -22.02
CA GLN A 49 11.87 9.60 -22.42
C GLN A 49 11.02 9.78 -21.16
N ALA A 50 10.27 10.85 -21.08
CA ALA A 50 9.44 11.19 -19.91
C ALA A 50 8.54 10.03 -19.46
N ARG A 51 8.00 9.25 -20.42
CA ARG A 51 7.18 8.05 -20.16
C ARG A 51 7.87 7.02 -19.24
N SER A 52 9.18 6.92 -19.25
CA SER A 52 9.95 6.02 -18.38
C SER A 52 9.90 6.46 -16.90
N GLY A 53 9.49 7.68 -16.62
CA GLY A 53 9.26 8.20 -15.26
C GLY A 53 7.94 7.76 -14.63
N LEU A 54 7.04 7.05 -15.35
CA LEU A 54 5.69 6.75 -14.86
C LEU A 54 5.69 5.95 -13.54
N LEU A 55 6.53 4.91 -13.42
CA LEU A 55 6.58 4.10 -12.21
C LEU A 55 6.99 4.91 -10.96
N PRO A 56 8.10 5.65 -10.96
CA PRO A 56 8.45 6.50 -9.81
C PRO A 56 7.44 7.63 -9.56
N MET A 57 6.76 8.13 -10.59
CA MET A 57 5.68 9.11 -10.42
C MET A 57 4.50 8.49 -9.66
N LEU A 58 4.08 7.28 -10.02
CA LEU A 58 3.03 6.56 -9.28
C LEU A 58 3.45 6.28 -7.83
N HIS A 59 4.71 5.95 -7.57
CA HIS A 59 5.22 5.82 -6.21
C HIS A 59 5.11 7.13 -5.42
N LEU A 60 5.43 8.26 -6.04
CA LEU A 60 5.28 9.56 -5.41
C LEU A 60 3.81 9.87 -5.09
N VAL A 61 2.90 9.65 -6.04
CA VAL A 61 1.45 9.82 -5.82
C VAL A 61 1.00 8.97 -4.63
N GLN A 62 1.34 7.67 -4.63
CA GLN A 62 0.97 6.77 -3.54
C GLN A 62 1.55 7.20 -2.19
N SER A 63 2.78 7.71 -2.17
CA SER A 63 3.42 8.21 -0.95
C SER A 63 2.76 9.49 -0.42
N ALA A 64 2.29 10.37 -1.31
CA ALA A 64 1.65 11.62 -0.96
C ALA A 64 0.19 11.44 -0.52
N GLU A 65 -0.55 10.57 -1.23
CA GLU A 65 -1.99 10.39 -1.10
C GLU A 65 -2.38 9.13 -0.29
N GLY A 66 -1.40 8.27 0.06
CA GLY A 66 -1.62 6.98 0.71
C GLY A 66 -2.09 5.87 -0.26
N ARG A 67 -2.47 6.23 -1.48
CA ARG A 67 -2.91 5.32 -2.55
C ARG A 67 -2.79 6.01 -3.91
N ILE A 68 -2.98 5.26 -4.99
CA ILE A 68 -3.16 5.84 -6.33
C ILE A 68 -4.58 6.38 -6.45
N THR A 69 -4.70 7.69 -6.57
CA THR A 69 -5.98 8.41 -6.74
C THR A 69 -6.26 8.66 -8.22
N PRO A 70 -7.54 8.83 -8.62
CA PRO A 70 -7.87 9.25 -9.98
C PRO A 70 -7.17 10.56 -10.37
N GLU A 71 -7.09 11.51 -9.48
CA GLU A 71 -6.43 12.80 -9.65
C GLU A 71 -4.92 12.63 -9.89
N GLY A 72 -4.28 11.71 -9.15
CA GLY A 72 -2.87 11.35 -9.36
C GLY A 72 -2.62 10.69 -10.72
N ILE A 73 -3.56 9.86 -11.19
CA ILE A 73 -3.51 9.26 -12.53
C ILE A 73 -3.59 10.36 -13.60
N GLU A 74 -4.52 11.30 -13.47
CA GLU A 74 -4.69 12.41 -14.40
C GLU A 74 -3.46 13.31 -14.42
N ALA A 75 -2.88 13.65 -13.28
CA ALA A 75 -1.66 14.43 -13.19
C ALA A 75 -0.47 13.73 -13.90
N CYS A 76 -0.28 12.44 -13.67
CA CYS A 76 0.75 11.69 -14.38
C CYS A 76 0.52 11.65 -15.89
N ALA A 77 -0.72 11.49 -16.33
CA ALA A 77 -1.10 11.46 -17.74
C ALA A 77 -0.80 12.79 -18.42
N GLU A 78 -1.17 13.91 -17.80
CA GLU A 78 -0.94 15.26 -18.31
C GLU A 78 0.56 15.57 -18.45
N ILE A 79 1.33 15.33 -17.39
CA ILE A 79 2.79 15.60 -17.39
C ILE A 79 3.52 14.75 -18.44
N LEU A 80 3.10 13.49 -18.62
CA LEU A 80 3.75 12.58 -19.56
C LEU A 80 3.21 12.66 -21.00
N GLY A 81 2.12 13.39 -21.21
CA GLY A 81 1.46 13.47 -22.52
C GLY A 81 0.89 12.13 -23.02
N ILE A 82 0.39 11.29 -22.10
CA ILE A 82 -0.24 9.98 -22.38
C ILE A 82 -1.67 9.98 -21.86
N SER A 83 -2.45 8.97 -22.22
CA SER A 83 -3.84 8.89 -21.73
C SER A 83 -3.90 8.41 -20.28
N ALA A 84 -4.91 8.86 -19.52
CA ALA A 84 -5.20 8.36 -18.19
C ALA A 84 -5.46 6.82 -18.17
N ALA A 85 -5.97 6.29 -19.27
CA ALA A 85 -6.18 4.85 -19.44
C ALA A 85 -4.85 4.08 -19.47
N GLU A 86 -3.81 4.60 -20.13
CA GLU A 86 -2.48 4.00 -20.15
C GLU A 86 -1.85 4.04 -18.74
N VAL A 87 -1.95 5.16 -18.04
CA VAL A 87 -1.48 5.29 -16.64
C VAL A 87 -2.22 4.31 -15.73
N SER A 88 -3.55 4.25 -15.84
CA SER A 88 -4.38 3.32 -15.07
C SER A 88 -4.03 1.86 -15.38
N GLY A 89 -3.76 1.51 -16.64
CA GLY A 89 -3.31 0.19 -17.04
C GLY A 89 -2.03 -0.23 -16.30
N VAL A 90 -1.04 0.66 -16.20
CA VAL A 90 0.19 0.41 -15.44
C VAL A 90 -0.10 0.28 -13.95
N ALA A 91 -0.91 1.19 -13.39
CA ALA A 91 -1.26 1.16 -11.97
C ALA A 91 -2.06 -0.10 -11.57
N THR A 92 -2.76 -0.74 -12.49
CA THR A 92 -3.47 -2.01 -12.25
C THR A 92 -2.62 -3.24 -12.48
N PHE A 93 -1.60 -3.14 -13.32
CA PHE A 93 -0.71 -4.25 -13.62
C PHE A 93 0.22 -4.60 -12.45
N TYR A 94 0.72 -3.59 -11.76
CA TYR A 94 1.65 -3.78 -10.64
C TYR A 94 0.91 -3.81 -9.31
N THR A 95 0.96 -4.92 -8.59
CA THR A 95 0.27 -5.13 -7.30
C THR A 95 0.74 -4.22 -6.17
N MET A 96 1.94 -3.63 -6.31
CA MET A 96 2.48 -2.67 -5.35
C MET A 96 1.70 -1.34 -5.32
N TYR A 97 0.97 -1.01 -6.38
CA TYR A 97 0.16 0.21 -6.42
C TYR A 97 -1.24 -0.06 -5.87
N LYS A 98 -1.54 0.54 -4.73
CA LYS A 98 -2.83 0.39 -4.06
C LYS A 98 -3.78 1.50 -4.51
N ARG A 99 -4.95 1.12 -5.00
CA ARG A 99 -6.00 2.07 -5.45
C ARG A 99 -7.08 2.31 -4.41
N ARG A 100 -7.00 1.59 -3.29
CA ARG A 100 -7.86 1.73 -2.12
C ARG A 100 -7.00 2.02 -0.89
N PRO A 101 -7.58 2.59 0.17
CA PRO A 101 -6.86 2.78 1.41
C PRO A 101 -6.33 1.45 1.93
N VAL A 102 -5.11 1.46 2.44
CA VAL A 102 -4.46 0.35 3.13
C VAL A 102 -4.04 0.80 4.52
N GLY A 103 -3.77 -0.14 5.41
CA GLY A 103 -3.28 0.15 6.75
C GLY A 103 -1.86 0.73 6.74
N ASP A 104 -1.41 1.16 7.92
CA ASP A 104 -0.05 1.68 8.12
C ASP A 104 1.02 0.64 7.74
N TYR A 105 0.69 -0.62 7.90
CA TYR A 105 1.52 -1.76 7.50
C TYR A 105 0.76 -2.64 6.51
N HIS A 106 1.41 -2.92 5.39
CA HIS A 106 0.91 -3.87 4.40
C HIS A 106 1.70 -5.17 4.52
N VAL A 107 1.02 -6.25 4.92
CA VAL A 107 1.61 -7.56 5.17
C VAL A 107 1.24 -8.52 4.05
N GLY A 108 2.22 -8.82 3.19
CA GLY A 108 2.07 -9.82 2.13
C GLY A 108 2.61 -11.18 2.57
N VAL A 109 1.81 -12.22 2.44
CA VAL A 109 2.22 -13.61 2.69
C VAL A 109 2.32 -14.34 1.37
N CYS A 110 3.52 -14.85 1.07
CA CYS A 110 3.72 -15.60 -0.17
C CYS A 110 3.01 -16.96 -0.10
N THR A 111 2.13 -17.18 -1.06
CA THR A 111 1.38 -18.44 -1.24
C THR A 111 1.72 -19.13 -2.56
N ASN A 112 2.81 -18.73 -3.21
CA ASN A 112 3.29 -19.38 -4.42
C ASN A 112 3.73 -20.83 -4.14
N THR A 113 3.85 -21.65 -5.16
CA THR A 113 4.01 -23.11 -5.09
C THR A 113 5.00 -23.58 -4.02
N LEU A 114 6.21 -23.04 -3.95
CA LEU A 114 7.20 -23.42 -2.94
C LEU A 114 6.79 -22.96 -1.55
N CYS A 115 6.29 -21.73 -1.41
CA CYS A 115 5.87 -21.19 -0.13
C CYS A 115 4.64 -21.95 0.40
N ALA A 116 3.68 -22.32 -0.45
CA ALA A 116 2.53 -23.14 -0.10
C ALA A 116 2.98 -24.51 0.48
N VAL A 117 3.88 -25.21 -0.24
CA VAL A 117 4.45 -26.49 0.24
C VAL A 117 5.17 -26.35 1.58
N MET A 118 5.82 -25.20 1.81
CA MET A 118 6.51 -24.86 3.07
C MET A 118 5.57 -24.36 4.17
N GLY A 119 4.27 -24.29 3.91
CA GLY A 119 3.25 -23.88 4.89
C GLY A 119 2.79 -22.43 4.78
N GLY A 120 3.05 -21.75 3.65
CA GLY A 120 2.61 -20.35 3.41
C GLY A 120 1.11 -20.18 3.58
N ASP A 121 0.31 -21.09 3.03
CA ASP A 121 -1.15 -21.07 3.18
C ASP A 121 -1.59 -21.17 4.65
N ALA A 122 -0.94 -22.07 5.41
CA ALA A 122 -1.25 -22.22 6.83
C ALA A 122 -0.87 -20.96 7.65
N ILE A 123 0.21 -20.28 7.27
CA ILE A 123 0.61 -19.00 7.88
C ILE A 123 -0.43 -17.94 7.57
N PHE A 124 -0.87 -17.86 6.30
CA PHE A 124 -1.86 -16.88 5.88
C PHE A 124 -3.20 -17.06 6.62
N GLU A 125 -3.73 -18.28 6.68
CA GLU A 125 -4.98 -18.57 7.40
C GLU A 125 -4.86 -18.23 8.90
N ARG A 126 -3.74 -18.57 9.54
CA ARG A 126 -3.52 -18.20 10.95
C ARG A 126 -3.41 -16.69 11.19
N LEU A 127 -2.88 -15.93 10.22
CA LEU A 127 -2.86 -14.47 10.31
C LEU A 127 -4.25 -13.89 10.12
N LYS A 128 -5.06 -14.43 9.21
CA LYS A 128 -6.48 -14.03 9.07
C LYS A 128 -7.24 -14.19 10.38
N ASP A 129 -7.11 -15.36 11.00
CA ASP A 129 -7.76 -15.64 12.28
C ASP A 129 -7.23 -14.74 13.43
N HIS A 130 -5.92 -14.44 13.42
CA HIS A 130 -5.30 -13.64 14.46
C HIS A 130 -5.63 -12.15 14.37
N LEU A 131 -5.73 -11.64 13.15
CA LEU A 131 -6.00 -10.23 12.87
C LEU A 131 -7.50 -9.93 12.68
N ASP A 132 -8.32 -10.98 12.60
CA ASP A 132 -9.76 -10.91 12.30
C ASP A 132 -10.04 -10.15 10.99
N VAL A 133 -9.29 -10.51 9.92
CA VAL A 133 -9.41 -9.89 8.59
C VAL A 133 -9.43 -10.96 7.51
N GLY A 134 -10.05 -10.65 6.38
CA GLY A 134 -9.97 -11.44 5.15
C GLY A 134 -8.71 -11.14 4.32
N ASN A 135 -8.70 -11.70 3.11
CA ASN A 135 -7.67 -11.36 2.14
C ASN A 135 -7.89 -9.93 1.63
N ASP A 136 -6.82 -9.16 1.62
CA ASP A 136 -6.79 -7.78 1.14
C ASP A 136 -7.76 -6.87 1.95
N GLU A 137 -7.91 -7.21 3.23
CA GLU A 137 -8.67 -6.44 4.20
C GLU A 137 -7.75 -5.79 5.23
N THR A 138 -8.23 -4.70 5.81
CA THR A 138 -7.51 -3.92 6.81
C THR A 138 -8.16 -4.12 8.17
N THR A 139 -7.35 -4.25 9.22
CA THR A 139 -7.83 -4.32 10.60
C THR A 139 -8.69 -3.11 10.96
N GLU A 140 -9.63 -3.29 11.90
CA GLU A 140 -10.59 -2.25 12.30
C GLU A 140 -9.89 -0.97 12.79
N ASP A 141 -8.73 -1.11 13.42
CA ASP A 141 -7.89 0.01 13.88
C ASP A 141 -7.12 0.71 12.76
N GLY A 142 -7.20 0.21 11.52
CA GLY A 142 -6.51 0.77 10.35
C GLY A 142 -5.01 0.50 10.33
N SER A 143 -4.48 -0.36 11.19
CA SER A 143 -3.04 -0.55 11.32
C SER A 143 -2.45 -1.52 10.29
N ILE A 144 -3.12 -2.62 10.00
CA ILE A 144 -2.56 -3.70 9.15
C ILE A 144 -3.52 -4.06 8.03
N THR A 145 -3.00 -4.11 6.81
CA THR A 145 -3.68 -4.76 5.67
C THR A 145 -2.98 -6.08 5.37
N LEU A 146 -3.74 -7.18 5.32
CA LEU A 146 -3.23 -8.50 5.02
C LEU A 146 -3.56 -8.90 3.57
N GLU A 147 -2.57 -9.36 2.83
CA GLU A 147 -2.72 -9.81 1.43
C GLU A 147 -1.93 -11.08 1.20
N HIS A 148 -2.47 -12.03 0.43
CA HIS A 148 -1.63 -13.08 -0.15
C HIS A 148 -0.91 -12.55 -1.39
N VAL A 149 0.33 -12.94 -1.58
CA VAL A 149 1.15 -12.55 -2.73
C VAL A 149 1.79 -13.77 -3.39
N GLU A 150 2.05 -13.67 -4.69
CA GLU A 150 2.70 -14.72 -5.48
C GLU A 150 4.15 -14.38 -5.82
#